data_ebec7aada550aab08b79c968a790a62e
#
_entry.id   ebec7aada550aab08b79c968a790a62e
#
_cell.length_a   1.000
_cell.length_b   1.000
_cell.length_c   1.000
_cell.angle_alpha   90.00
_cell.angle_beta   90.00
_cell.angle_gamma   90.00
#
_symmetry.space_group_name_H-M   'P 1'
#
loop_
_entity.id
_entity.type
_entity.pdbx_description
1 polymer ?
#
loop_
_entity_poly.entity_id
_entity_poly.type
_entity_poly.pdbx_seq_one_letter_code
_entity_poly.pdbx_strand_id
1 'polypeptide(L)'
;VSKIYPSAAQPARLYESVCDDILKRIDRGEWSERGKLPSIRELAQELGVHRLTVFKAYQLLKQSGKAYVKDKSGYYLKTGSLSPDLTATPAVHSHIQQNPLSDIQRVPVVYQFSQALLDPNLLPNQYLSAYVKQAFDLYPKVLGTYAPVQGDPELREAMAEYLAAEHRLALTSGELLITSGAQQALDLLAKTLLKPRDAVLVDRPTYGAAMDIFRSYGAQLAAVDIHPHGYDLEQVARLMKERKPRFFYLNPTFHNPTGYTVSAEQRKRLVELAAEHRCLLVEDDAFHDIYFKQPPPPPLFAYDTEGYVAYIRSFSKYIAPGLRIAAVAARSPVIGNLLTAKSLADNGTPLLTQKIFLLLFFSDRMQRHLEKLRIALHVRMNIMEEALSGIGLSWTKPAGGLNLWVKLPDGVKAGALLAKGIEQSLTFVPGTICDPLAEFDDRIRLSYSYANENQLREGVRLLAGLLRSLA
;
A
#
# COMPACT_ATOMS: atom_id res chain seq x y z
N VAL A 1 -11.02 46.99 -27.57
CA VAL A 1 -11.67 45.71 -27.43
C VAL A 1 -11.40 45.17 -26.04
N SER A 2 -12.36 45.31 -25.14
CA SER A 2 -12.26 45.05 -23.71
C SER A 2 -12.20 43.54 -23.44
N LYS A 3 -11.37 43.21 -22.46
CA LYS A 3 -11.10 41.88 -21.92
C LYS A 3 -12.37 41.08 -21.68
N ILE A 4 -12.56 39.96 -22.40
CA ILE A 4 -13.69 39.05 -22.26
C ILE A 4 -13.56 38.14 -21.00
N TYR A 5 -12.41 38.09 -20.38
CA TYR A 5 -12.15 37.25 -19.19
C TYR A 5 -11.67 38.07 -17.98
N PRO A 6 -12.28 37.88 -16.79
CA PRO A 6 -11.83 38.56 -15.57
C PRO A 6 -10.44 38.12 -15.14
N SER A 7 -9.61 39.06 -14.70
CA SER A 7 -8.19 38.88 -14.37
C SER A 7 -7.89 38.08 -13.09
N ALA A 8 -8.87 37.44 -12.47
CA ALA A 8 -8.74 36.76 -11.17
C ALA A 8 -9.40 35.38 -11.11
N ALA A 9 -9.66 34.70 -12.25
CA ALA A 9 -10.13 33.32 -12.23
C ALA A 9 -8.97 32.34 -12.06
N GLN A 10 -9.11 31.38 -11.16
CA GLN A 10 -8.13 30.33 -10.92
C GLN A 10 -7.67 29.67 -12.25
N PRO A 11 -6.37 29.38 -12.44
CA PRO A 11 -5.82 28.88 -13.71
C PRO A 11 -6.50 27.59 -14.23
N ALA A 12 -7.13 26.81 -13.36
CA ALA A 12 -7.84 25.59 -13.71
C ALA A 12 -9.15 25.83 -14.49
N ARG A 13 -9.83 26.97 -14.32
CA ARG A 13 -11.10 27.27 -14.98
C ARG A 13 -10.96 28.01 -16.32
N LEU A 14 -9.81 28.67 -16.56
CA LEU A 14 -9.63 29.51 -17.74
C LEU A 14 -9.57 28.68 -19.05
N TYR A 15 -8.93 27.51 -19.04
CA TYR A 15 -8.86 26.64 -20.22
C TYR A 15 -10.20 25.94 -20.52
N GLU A 16 -11.03 25.70 -19.51
CA GLU A 16 -12.39 25.17 -19.67
C GLU A 16 -13.29 26.22 -20.34
N SER A 17 -13.22 27.46 -19.89
CA SER A 17 -13.93 28.59 -20.50
C SER A 17 -13.50 28.83 -21.95
N VAL A 18 -12.21 28.70 -22.26
CA VAL A 18 -11.70 28.75 -23.64
C VAL A 18 -12.20 27.57 -24.47
N CYS A 19 -12.28 26.37 -23.87
CA CYS A 19 -12.84 25.20 -24.56
C CYS A 19 -14.33 25.41 -24.91
N ASP A 20 -15.14 25.95 -23.98
CA ASP A 20 -16.55 26.26 -24.19
C ASP A 20 -16.73 27.33 -25.27
N ASP A 21 -15.90 28.37 -25.32
CA ASP A 21 -15.91 29.36 -26.38
C ASP A 21 -15.65 28.74 -27.76
N ILE A 22 -14.63 27.89 -27.84
CA ILE A 22 -14.30 27.16 -29.08
C ILE A 22 -15.50 26.28 -29.51
N LEU A 23 -16.15 25.58 -28.57
CA LEU A 23 -17.33 24.75 -28.89
C LEU A 23 -18.48 25.57 -29.45
N LYS A 24 -18.78 26.73 -28.84
CA LYS A 24 -19.83 27.66 -29.36
C LYS A 24 -19.50 28.17 -30.75
N ARG A 25 -18.26 28.42 -31.05
CA ARG A 25 -17.80 28.88 -32.38
C ARG A 25 -17.87 27.75 -33.40
N ILE A 26 -17.57 26.53 -33.02
CA ILE A 26 -17.78 25.34 -33.85
C ILE A 26 -19.24 25.15 -34.19
N ASP A 27 -20.14 25.27 -33.20
CA ASP A 27 -21.59 25.15 -33.38
C ASP A 27 -22.18 26.26 -34.30
N ARG A 28 -21.50 27.43 -34.35
CA ARG A 28 -21.84 28.52 -35.29
C ARG A 28 -21.26 28.30 -36.70
N GLY A 29 -20.56 27.18 -36.95
CA GLY A 29 -19.97 26.87 -38.24
C GLY A 29 -18.64 27.52 -38.54
N GLU A 30 -18.01 28.17 -37.56
CA GLU A 30 -16.63 28.65 -37.73
C GLU A 30 -15.70 27.47 -37.99
N TRP A 31 -14.82 27.63 -38.97
CA TRP A 31 -13.87 26.58 -39.41
C TRP A 31 -14.48 25.37 -40.13
N SER A 32 -15.78 25.34 -40.46
CA SER A 32 -16.45 24.20 -41.09
C SER A 32 -15.93 23.90 -42.53
N GLU A 33 -15.60 24.93 -43.32
CA GLU A 33 -15.14 24.74 -44.70
C GLU A 33 -13.80 24.03 -44.86
N ARG A 34 -12.88 24.20 -43.89
CA ARG A 34 -11.52 23.56 -43.94
C ARG A 34 -11.33 22.51 -42.88
N GLY A 35 -12.21 22.38 -41.93
CA GLY A 35 -12.11 21.48 -40.79
C GLY A 35 -10.88 21.70 -39.91
N LYS A 36 -10.05 22.69 -40.19
CA LYS A 36 -8.79 22.97 -39.47
C LYS A 36 -9.01 24.08 -38.45
N LEU A 37 -8.66 23.80 -37.20
CA LEU A 37 -8.65 24.81 -36.12
C LEU A 37 -7.45 25.73 -36.26
N PRO A 38 -7.54 27.00 -35.78
CA PRO A 38 -6.41 27.91 -35.72
C PRO A 38 -5.20 27.28 -34.99
N SER A 39 -4.01 27.77 -35.30
CA SER A 39 -2.85 27.34 -34.51
C SER A 39 -2.97 27.83 -33.07
N ILE A 40 -2.36 27.12 -32.12
CA ILE A 40 -2.35 27.50 -30.70
C ILE A 40 -1.84 28.95 -30.53
N ARG A 41 -0.92 29.38 -31.38
CA ARG A 41 -0.36 30.75 -31.34
C ARG A 41 -1.38 31.79 -31.80
N GLU A 42 -2.06 31.53 -32.90
CA GLU A 42 -3.06 32.42 -33.46
C GLU A 42 -4.25 32.59 -32.50
N LEU A 43 -4.82 31.49 -32.01
CA LEU A 43 -5.95 31.51 -31.10
C LEU A 43 -5.59 32.12 -29.74
N ALA A 44 -4.38 31.91 -29.24
CA ALA A 44 -3.90 32.54 -28.01
C ALA A 44 -3.78 34.07 -28.15
N GLN A 45 -3.33 34.53 -29.30
CA GLN A 45 -3.24 35.98 -29.63
C GLN A 45 -4.64 36.58 -29.79
N GLU A 46 -5.54 35.90 -30.47
CA GLU A 46 -6.93 36.35 -30.67
C GLU A 46 -7.72 36.47 -29.37
N LEU A 47 -7.61 35.47 -28.48
CA LEU A 47 -8.32 35.45 -27.20
C LEU A 47 -7.61 36.20 -26.08
N GLY A 48 -6.39 36.68 -26.30
CA GLY A 48 -5.59 37.36 -25.27
C GLY A 48 -5.19 36.48 -24.10
N VAL A 49 -5.01 35.17 -24.33
CA VAL A 49 -4.65 34.19 -23.29
C VAL A 49 -3.29 33.56 -23.55
N HIS A 50 -2.73 32.93 -22.53
CA HIS A 50 -1.45 32.23 -22.67
C HIS A 50 -1.57 31.00 -23.57
N ARG A 51 -0.55 30.70 -24.40
CA ARG A 51 -0.54 29.53 -25.33
C ARG A 51 -0.82 28.20 -24.64
N LEU A 52 -0.37 28.02 -23.40
CA LEU A 52 -0.65 26.81 -22.62
C LEU A 52 -2.15 26.63 -22.30
N THR A 53 -2.88 27.74 -22.15
CA THR A 53 -4.34 27.72 -21.93
C THR A 53 -5.07 27.17 -23.16
N VAL A 54 -4.73 27.66 -24.35
CA VAL A 54 -5.27 27.16 -25.62
C VAL A 54 -4.86 25.70 -25.87
N PHE A 55 -3.61 25.38 -25.58
CA PHE A 55 -3.14 23.98 -25.70
C PHE A 55 -3.99 23.03 -24.84
N LYS A 56 -4.25 23.37 -23.56
CA LYS A 56 -5.12 22.59 -22.66
C LYS A 56 -6.56 22.50 -23.17
N ALA A 57 -7.12 23.59 -23.69
CA ALA A 57 -8.45 23.59 -24.29
C ALA A 57 -8.52 22.66 -25.53
N TYR A 58 -7.51 22.67 -26.38
CA TYR A 58 -7.42 21.76 -27.52
C TYR A 58 -7.23 20.29 -27.10
N GLN A 59 -6.53 20.02 -26.02
CA GLN A 59 -6.47 18.67 -25.45
C GLN A 59 -7.83 18.19 -24.95
N LEU A 60 -8.63 19.05 -24.31
CA LEU A 60 -10.00 18.71 -23.91
C LEU A 60 -10.90 18.40 -25.13
N LEU A 61 -10.81 19.20 -26.20
CA LEU A 61 -11.54 18.94 -27.43
C LEU A 61 -11.12 17.62 -28.09
N LYS A 62 -9.85 17.29 -28.03
CA LYS A 62 -9.33 15.98 -28.48
C LYS A 62 -9.86 14.84 -27.62
N GLN A 63 -9.82 14.97 -26.28
CA GLN A 63 -10.33 13.97 -25.33
C GLN A 63 -11.83 13.74 -25.47
N SER A 64 -12.62 14.81 -25.73
CA SER A 64 -14.05 14.73 -25.99
C SER A 64 -14.39 14.22 -27.41
N GLY A 65 -13.39 13.85 -28.21
CA GLY A 65 -13.60 13.33 -29.56
C GLY A 65 -14.06 14.34 -30.60
N LYS A 66 -14.06 15.65 -30.29
CA LYS A 66 -14.51 16.72 -31.19
C LYS A 66 -13.40 17.26 -32.09
N ALA A 67 -12.13 17.01 -31.75
CA ALA A 67 -11.00 17.37 -32.57
C ALA A 67 -9.94 16.25 -32.63
N TYR A 68 -9.11 16.23 -33.65
CA TYR A 68 -7.97 15.35 -33.78
C TYR A 68 -6.72 16.12 -34.22
N VAL A 69 -5.54 15.53 -33.98
CA VAL A 69 -4.25 16.13 -34.40
C VAL A 69 -3.76 15.42 -35.67
N LYS A 70 -3.38 16.19 -36.66
CA LYS A 70 -2.66 15.69 -37.82
C LYS A 70 -1.19 16.09 -37.69
N ASP A 71 -0.30 15.11 -37.68
CA ASP A 71 1.11 15.33 -37.44
C ASP A 71 1.70 16.43 -38.31
N LYS A 72 2.49 17.33 -37.73
CA LYS A 72 3.10 18.53 -38.39
C LYS A 72 2.11 19.49 -39.03
N SER A 73 0.77 19.30 -38.90
CA SER A 73 -0.26 20.12 -39.54
C SER A 73 -1.20 20.84 -38.62
N GLY A 74 -1.37 20.37 -37.37
CA GLY A 74 -2.20 21.03 -36.33
C GLY A 74 -3.47 20.28 -35.94
N TYR A 75 -4.42 21.00 -35.36
CA TYR A 75 -5.70 20.46 -34.88
C TYR A 75 -6.78 20.61 -35.96
N TYR A 76 -7.64 19.60 -36.05
CA TYR A 76 -8.75 19.53 -37.03
C TYR A 76 -10.05 19.13 -36.33
N LEU A 77 -11.18 19.67 -36.83
CA LEU A 77 -12.51 19.26 -36.39
C LEU A 77 -12.86 17.88 -36.92
N LYS A 78 -13.53 17.11 -36.11
CA LYS A 78 -14.10 15.84 -36.53
C LYS A 78 -15.50 16.07 -37.09
N THR A 79 -15.62 16.33 -38.41
CA THR A 79 -16.86 16.52 -39.12
C THR A 79 -17.40 15.19 -39.65
N GLY A 80 -18.64 14.82 -39.26
CA GLY A 80 -19.37 13.67 -39.81
C GLY A 80 -19.04 12.34 -39.14
N SER A 81 -19.98 11.41 -39.18
CA SER A 81 -19.85 10.03 -38.70
C SER A 81 -18.69 9.31 -39.40
N LEU A 82 -17.50 9.42 -38.84
CA LEU A 82 -16.37 8.60 -39.24
C LEU A 82 -16.48 7.24 -38.56
N SER A 83 -16.36 6.22 -39.40
CA SER A 83 -16.25 4.83 -38.99
C SER A 83 -15.33 4.62 -37.77
N PRO A 84 -15.57 3.56 -36.96
CA PRO A 84 -14.96 3.36 -35.64
C PRO A 84 -13.44 3.20 -35.60
N ASP A 85 -12.74 3.22 -36.77
CA ASP A 85 -11.38 2.73 -36.90
C ASP A 85 -10.23 3.74 -36.72
N LEU A 86 -10.49 5.02 -36.47
CA LEU A 86 -9.43 6.04 -36.31
C LEU A 86 -9.29 6.61 -34.90
N THR A 87 -9.98 6.07 -33.92
CA THR A 87 -9.73 6.28 -32.48
C THR A 87 -9.03 5.09 -31.88
N ALA A 88 -8.05 4.54 -32.53
CA ALA A 88 -7.15 3.58 -31.91
C ALA A 88 -6.29 4.35 -30.87
N THR A 89 -6.87 4.66 -29.71
CA THR A 89 -6.08 4.61 -28.50
C THR A 89 -5.37 3.27 -28.54
N PRO A 90 -4.03 3.21 -28.31
CA PRO A 90 -3.36 1.93 -28.17
C PRO A 90 -4.23 1.06 -27.27
N ALA A 91 -4.57 -0.16 -27.69
CA ALA A 91 -5.35 -1.09 -26.89
C ALA A 91 -4.49 -1.53 -25.71
N VAL A 92 -4.30 -0.64 -24.74
CA VAL A 92 -3.64 -0.92 -23.48
C VAL A 92 -4.67 -1.58 -22.60
N HIS A 93 -4.83 -2.88 -22.74
CA HIS A 93 -5.59 -3.69 -21.80
C HIS A 93 -4.67 -3.97 -20.61
N SER A 94 -4.93 -3.29 -19.48
CA SER A 94 -4.25 -3.63 -18.23
C SER A 94 -4.85 -4.94 -17.69
N HIS A 95 -4.00 -5.93 -17.47
CA HIS A 95 -4.36 -7.15 -16.74
C HIS A 95 -4.29 -6.94 -15.21
N ILE A 96 -3.79 -5.78 -14.79
CA ILE A 96 -3.67 -5.45 -13.37
C ILE A 96 -5.03 -4.91 -12.90
N GLN A 97 -5.59 -5.55 -11.90
CA GLN A 97 -6.82 -5.11 -11.25
C GLN A 97 -6.60 -3.78 -10.53
N GLN A 98 -7.67 -3.00 -10.36
CA GLN A 98 -7.64 -1.82 -9.51
C GLN A 98 -7.23 -2.22 -8.09
N ASN A 99 -6.57 -1.30 -7.37
CA ASN A 99 -6.20 -1.48 -5.96
C ASN A 99 -7.18 -0.71 -5.06
N PRO A 100 -8.32 -1.31 -4.66
CA PRO A 100 -9.37 -0.63 -3.91
C PRO A 100 -8.88 -0.08 -2.56
N LEU A 101 -7.89 -0.75 -1.94
CA LEU A 101 -7.29 -0.27 -0.70
C LEU A 101 -6.55 1.07 -0.92
N SER A 102 -5.78 1.17 -2.00
CA SER A 102 -5.06 2.41 -2.34
C SER A 102 -6.02 3.54 -2.66
N ASP A 103 -7.13 3.25 -3.35
CA ASP A 103 -8.13 4.26 -3.72
C ASP A 103 -8.78 4.84 -2.47
N ILE A 104 -9.23 4.01 -1.51
CA ILE A 104 -9.81 4.47 -0.24
C ILE A 104 -8.78 5.29 0.57
N GLN A 105 -7.53 4.88 0.61
CA GLN A 105 -6.48 5.57 1.37
C GLN A 105 -6.12 6.95 0.80
N ARG A 106 -6.40 7.19 -0.48
CA ARG A 106 -6.17 8.48 -1.15
C ARG A 106 -7.33 9.47 -1.04
N VAL A 107 -8.50 9.03 -0.57
CA VAL A 107 -9.63 9.95 -0.37
C VAL A 107 -9.27 10.99 0.69
N PRO A 108 -9.31 12.30 0.36
CA PRO A 108 -9.01 13.35 1.33
C PRO A 108 -10.18 13.51 2.31
N VAL A 109 -9.96 13.10 3.56
CA VAL A 109 -10.96 13.17 4.63
C VAL A 109 -10.34 13.66 5.93
N VAL A 110 -11.19 14.16 6.84
CA VAL A 110 -10.77 14.63 8.17
C VAL A 110 -10.46 13.45 9.10
N TYR A 111 -11.29 12.40 9.06
CA TYR A 111 -11.18 11.24 9.95
C TYR A 111 -10.68 10.03 9.16
N GLN A 112 -9.37 9.88 9.09
CA GLN A 112 -8.71 8.90 8.25
C GLN A 112 -8.39 7.61 9.04
N PHE A 113 -9.36 6.68 9.13
CA PHE A 113 -9.18 5.39 9.81
C PHE A 113 -8.81 4.25 8.85
N SER A 114 -8.67 4.52 7.55
CA SER A 114 -8.25 3.51 6.56
C SER A 114 -6.74 3.34 6.47
N GLN A 115 -5.93 4.32 6.90
CA GLN A 115 -4.48 4.28 6.78
C GLN A 115 -3.83 3.62 8.00
N ALA A 116 -3.17 2.46 7.78
CA ALA A 116 -2.27 1.85 8.76
C ALA A 116 -0.87 2.45 8.66
N LEU A 117 -0.76 3.76 8.81
CA LEU A 117 0.47 4.55 8.90
C LEU A 117 0.47 5.30 10.23
N LEU A 118 1.64 5.77 10.67
CA LEU A 118 1.72 6.64 11.83
C LEU A 118 1.32 8.07 11.47
N ASP A 119 0.71 8.75 12.44
CA ASP A 119 0.66 10.21 12.48
C ASP A 119 2.07 10.77 12.26
N PRO A 120 2.28 11.68 11.27
CA PRO A 120 3.59 12.28 11.02
C PRO A 120 4.26 12.90 12.26
N ASN A 121 3.47 13.32 13.26
CA ASN A 121 3.97 13.86 14.52
C ASN A 121 4.57 12.79 15.45
N LEU A 122 4.22 11.52 15.25
CA LEU A 122 4.79 10.38 15.98
C LEU A 122 6.04 9.80 15.30
N LEU A 123 6.43 10.30 14.12
CA LEU A 123 7.65 9.86 13.45
C LEU A 123 8.87 10.59 13.99
N PRO A 124 10.08 10.00 13.92
CA PRO A 124 11.33 10.60 14.40
C PRO A 124 11.88 11.69 13.45
N ASN A 125 11.00 12.45 12.79
CA ASN A 125 11.34 13.42 11.75
C ASN A 125 12.35 14.48 12.19
N GLN A 126 12.27 14.90 13.46
CA GLN A 126 13.19 15.88 14.05
C GLN A 126 14.65 15.41 14.07
N TYR A 127 14.90 14.11 13.97
CA TYR A 127 16.25 13.53 13.98
C TYR A 127 16.76 13.20 12.57
N LEU A 128 15.87 13.02 11.59
CA LEU A 128 16.23 12.56 10.25
C LEU A 128 17.24 13.45 9.55
N SER A 129 17.12 14.78 9.67
CA SER A 129 18.05 15.72 9.05
C SER A 129 19.50 15.53 9.50
N ALA A 130 19.71 15.22 10.79
CA ALA A 130 21.05 14.95 11.34
C ALA A 130 21.64 13.66 10.73
N TYR A 131 20.84 12.60 10.60
CA TYR A 131 21.31 11.34 10.00
C TYR A 131 21.50 11.45 8.48
N VAL A 132 20.71 12.25 7.79
CA VAL A 132 20.94 12.57 6.38
C VAL A 132 22.30 13.25 6.21
N LYS A 133 22.59 14.29 7.01
CA LYS A 133 23.90 14.97 7.00
C LYS A 133 25.03 13.98 7.31
N GLN A 134 24.89 13.21 8.37
CA GLN A 134 25.89 12.22 8.77
C GLN A 134 26.14 11.18 7.66
N ALA A 135 25.11 10.75 6.93
CA ALA A 135 25.28 9.83 5.80
C ALA A 135 26.15 10.44 4.69
N PHE A 136 26.00 11.73 4.37
CA PHE A 136 26.88 12.41 3.41
C PHE A 136 28.30 12.61 3.93
N ASP A 137 28.46 12.93 5.21
CA ASP A 137 29.78 13.13 5.83
C ASP A 137 30.59 11.82 5.86
N LEU A 138 29.94 10.68 6.21
CA LEU A 138 30.61 9.38 6.29
C LEU A 138 30.75 8.69 4.92
N TYR A 139 29.81 8.91 4.01
CA TYR A 139 29.75 8.25 2.70
C TYR A 139 29.67 9.28 1.56
N PRO A 140 30.72 10.09 1.31
CA PRO A 140 30.64 11.22 0.38
C PRO A 140 30.35 10.84 -1.08
N LYS A 141 30.55 9.57 -1.46
CA LYS A 141 30.28 9.04 -2.80
C LYS A 141 28.92 8.32 -2.91
N VAL A 142 28.07 8.40 -1.89
CA VAL A 142 26.83 7.61 -1.77
C VAL A 142 25.85 7.82 -2.93
N LEU A 143 25.78 9.04 -3.50
CA LEU A 143 24.93 9.35 -4.66
C LEU A 143 25.56 8.94 -6.00
N GLY A 144 26.87 8.77 -6.06
CA GLY A 144 27.59 8.37 -7.27
C GLY A 144 27.86 6.85 -7.36
N THR A 145 27.27 6.07 -6.46
CA THR A 145 27.53 4.63 -6.37
C THR A 145 26.24 3.84 -6.34
N TYR A 146 26.13 2.81 -7.16
CA TYR A 146 25.03 1.83 -7.03
C TYR A 146 25.23 0.97 -5.79
N ALA A 147 24.14 0.68 -5.09
CA ALA A 147 24.16 -0.37 -4.08
C ALA A 147 24.30 -1.74 -4.73
N PRO A 148 24.94 -2.72 -4.06
CA PRO A 148 24.80 -4.12 -4.48
C PRO A 148 23.32 -4.52 -4.56
N VAL A 149 22.98 -5.39 -5.51
CA VAL A 149 21.58 -5.85 -5.70
C VAL A 149 20.98 -6.41 -4.41
N GLN A 150 21.79 -7.13 -3.63
CA GLN A 150 21.38 -7.71 -2.35
C GLN A 150 21.13 -6.66 -1.25
N GLY A 151 21.66 -5.47 -1.43
CA GLY A 151 21.67 -4.39 -0.45
C GLY A 151 23.05 -4.13 0.13
N ASP A 152 23.18 -3.02 0.82
CA ASP A 152 24.42 -2.56 1.46
C ASP A 152 24.97 -3.60 2.44
N PRO A 153 26.26 -4.02 2.32
CA PRO A 153 26.84 -5.03 3.20
C PRO A 153 26.79 -4.65 4.69
N GLU A 154 27.14 -3.41 5.03
CA GLU A 154 27.12 -2.93 6.42
C GLU A 154 25.70 -3.00 7.00
N LEU A 155 24.68 -2.64 6.22
CA LEU A 155 23.29 -2.74 6.66
C LEU A 155 22.87 -4.20 6.85
N ARG A 156 23.27 -5.12 5.96
CA ARG A 156 22.90 -6.53 6.07
C ARG A 156 23.58 -7.21 7.26
N GLU A 157 24.82 -6.85 7.54
CA GLU A 157 25.56 -7.35 8.71
C GLU A 157 24.90 -6.87 10.01
N ALA A 158 24.70 -5.55 10.16
CA ALA A 158 24.02 -4.99 11.33
C ALA A 158 22.59 -5.55 11.51
N MET A 159 21.88 -5.80 10.40
CA MET A 159 20.55 -6.39 10.44
C MET A 159 20.59 -7.86 10.88
N ALA A 160 21.57 -8.64 10.41
CA ALA A 160 21.74 -10.03 10.83
C ALA A 160 22.03 -10.13 12.32
N GLU A 161 22.91 -9.30 12.84
CA GLU A 161 23.23 -9.21 14.27
C GLU A 161 21.99 -8.82 15.10
N TYR A 162 21.25 -7.80 14.66
CA TYR A 162 20.01 -7.38 15.32
C TYR A 162 18.96 -8.50 15.34
N LEU A 163 18.70 -9.15 14.22
CA LEU A 163 17.72 -10.22 14.12
C LEU A 163 18.14 -11.45 14.95
N ALA A 164 19.42 -11.72 15.07
CA ALA A 164 19.93 -12.77 15.93
C ALA A 164 19.74 -12.45 17.43
N ALA A 165 20.09 -11.24 17.84
CA ALA A 165 20.01 -10.80 19.23
C ALA A 165 18.57 -10.64 19.73
N GLU A 166 17.73 -9.92 18.97
CA GLU A 166 16.41 -9.53 19.42
C GLU A 166 15.31 -10.55 19.04
N HIS A 167 15.49 -11.27 17.93
CA HIS A 167 14.46 -12.17 17.40
C HIS A 167 14.87 -13.64 17.33
N ARG A 168 16.09 -13.97 17.81
CA ARG A 168 16.64 -15.33 17.86
C ARG A 168 16.74 -16.00 16.48
N LEU A 169 16.98 -15.21 15.43
CA LEU A 169 17.10 -15.76 14.08
C LEU A 169 18.52 -16.19 13.80
N ALA A 170 18.74 -17.48 13.59
CA ALA A 170 20.03 -18.01 13.14
C ALA A 170 20.15 -17.79 11.62
N LEU A 171 20.72 -16.64 11.21
CA LEU A 171 20.94 -16.30 9.81
C LEU A 171 22.25 -15.53 9.61
N THR A 172 22.74 -15.54 8.40
CA THR A 172 23.91 -14.77 7.96
C THR A 172 23.49 -13.57 7.12
N SER A 173 24.35 -12.57 6.97
CA SER A 173 24.12 -11.44 6.06
C SER A 173 23.94 -11.87 4.60
N GLY A 174 24.43 -13.06 4.21
CA GLY A 174 24.23 -13.67 2.90
C GLY A 174 22.79 -14.14 2.64
N GLU A 175 22.03 -14.43 3.69
CA GLU A 175 20.63 -14.85 3.64
C GLU A 175 19.64 -13.68 3.72
N LEU A 176 20.13 -12.42 3.72
CA LEU A 176 19.33 -11.21 3.75
C LEU A 176 19.33 -10.50 2.39
N LEU A 177 18.17 -10.01 1.98
CA LEU A 177 17.96 -9.15 0.82
C LEU A 177 17.25 -7.88 1.26
N ILE A 178 17.82 -6.70 0.98
CA ILE A 178 17.16 -5.41 1.23
C ILE A 178 16.25 -5.05 0.06
N THR A 179 15.02 -4.69 0.36
CA THR A 179 14.00 -4.32 -0.64
C THR A 179 13.42 -2.94 -0.37
N SER A 180 12.81 -2.34 -1.39
CA SER A 180 12.11 -1.05 -1.29
C SER A 180 10.73 -1.20 -0.63
N GLY A 181 10.71 -1.78 0.58
CA GLY A 181 9.53 -2.11 1.38
C GLY A 181 8.97 -3.51 1.08
N ALA A 182 8.06 -3.96 1.94
CA ALA A 182 7.46 -5.30 1.88
C ALA A 182 6.71 -5.59 0.57
N GLN A 183 6.08 -4.58 -0.06
CA GLN A 183 5.39 -4.77 -1.34
C GLN A 183 6.34 -5.24 -2.44
N GLN A 184 7.56 -4.67 -2.52
CA GLN A 184 8.56 -5.18 -3.47
C GLN A 184 9.00 -6.61 -3.12
N ALA A 185 9.14 -6.92 -1.83
CA ALA A 185 9.46 -8.28 -1.40
C ALA A 185 8.39 -9.28 -1.85
N LEU A 186 7.11 -8.95 -1.66
CA LEU A 186 5.97 -9.77 -2.10
C LEU A 186 5.92 -9.93 -3.62
N ASP A 187 6.17 -8.85 -4.36
CA ASP A 187 6.22 -8.87 -5.83
C ASP A 187 7.36 -9.75 -6.35
N LEU A 188 8.55 -9.62 -5.76
CA LEU A 188 9.70 -10.47 -6.11
C LEU A 188 9.45 -11.95 -5.79
N LEU A 189 8.83 -12.27 -4.65
CA LEU A 189 8.43 -13.64 -4.30
C LEU A 189 7.40 -14.18 -5.30
N ALA A 190 6.36 -13.40 -5.60
CA ALA A 190 5.35 -13.79 -6.57
C ALA A 190 5.96 -14.03 -7.96
N LYS A 191 6.78 -13.08 -8.45
CA LYS A 191 7.49 -13.19 -9.74
C LYS A 191 8.40 -14.42 -9.82
N THR A 192 9.01 -14.79 -8.71
CA THR A 192 9.98 -15.89 -8.63
C THR A 192 9.30 -17.25 -8.53
N LEU A 193 8.23 -17.34 -7.75
CA LEU A 193 7.64 -18.61 -7.33
C LEU A 193 6.37 -18.98 -8.08
N LEU A 194 5.62 -18.00 -8.62
CA LEU A 194 4.31 -18.23 -9.22
C LEU A 194 4.36 -18.38 -10.72
N LYS A 195 3.53 -19.30 -11.20
CA LYS A 195 3.05 -19.41 -12.57
C LYS A 195 1.54 -19.20 -12.58
N PRO A 196 0.94 -18.77 -13.71
CA PRO A 196 -0.51 -18.66 -13.81
C PRO A 196 -1.20 -19.97 -13.41
N ARG A 197 -2.24 -19.86 -12.59
CA ARG A 197 -3.04 -20.95 -11.99
C ARG A 197 -2.37 -21.71 -10.84
N ASP A 198 -1.17 -21.33 -10.40
CA ASP A 198 -0.62 -21.90 -9.17
C ASP A 198 -1.50 -21.53 -7.96
N ALA A 199 -1.65 -22.45 -7.04
CA ALA A 199 -2.37 -22.21 -5.79
C ALA A 199 -1.48 -21.46 -4.78
N VAL A 200 -2.08 -20.52 -4.07
CA VAL A 200 -1.47 -19.79 -2.94
C VAL A 200 -2.45 -19.85 -1.78
N LEU A 201 -2.00 -20.32 -0.63
CA LEU A 201 -2.78 -20.18 0.61
C LEU A 201 -2.58 -18.75 1.15
N VAL A 202 -3.66 -18.16 1.65
CA VAL A 202 -3.64 -16.83 2.29
C VAL A 202 -4.53 -16.84 3.52
N ASP A 203 -4.17 -16.05 4.53
CA ASP A 203 -5.04 -15.82 5.68
C ASP A 203 -6.42 -15.29 5.25
N ARG A 204 -7.44 -15.60 6.02
CA ARG A 204 -8.76 -15.01 5.88
C ARG A 204 -9.26 -14.48 7.23
N PRO A 205 -9.40 -13.17 7.40
CA PRO A 205 -9.00 -12.10 6.44
C PRO A 205 -7.49 -11.98 6.26
N THR A 206 -7.04 -11.14 5.30
CA THR A 206 -5.61 -10.89 5.06
C THR A 206 -5.35 -9.47 4.51
N TYR A 207 -4.09 -9.16 4.25
CA TYR A 207 -3.68 -7.89 3.65
C TYR A 207 -4.06 -7.83 2.17
N GLY A 208 -5.03 -6.94 1.81
CA GLY A 208 -5.60 -6.86 0.47
C GLY A 208 -4.57 -6.68 -0.65
N ALA A 209 -3.57 -5.79 -0.47
CA ALA A 209 -2.57 -5.56 -1.50
C ALA A 209 -1.67 -6.79 -1.77
N ALA A 210 -1.48 -7.70 -0.82
CA ALA A 210 -0.77 -8.96 -1.08
C ALA A 210 -1.61 -9.84 -2.02
N MET A 211 -2.92 -9.93 -1.78
CA MET A 211 -3.83 -10.67 -2.67
C MET A 211 -3.80 -10.12 -4.10
N ASP A 212 -3.82 -8.79 -4.24
CA ASP A 212 -3.80 -8.13 -5.56
C ASP A 212 -2.48 -8.42 -6.30
N ILE A 213 -1.33 -8.40 -5.58
CA ILE A 213 -0.04 -8.79 -6.14
C ILE A 213 -0.11 -10.25 -6.63
N PHE A 214 -0.56 -11.20 -5.82
CA PHE A 214 -0.58 -12.62 -6.22
C PHE A 214 -1.55 -12.87 -7.39
N ARG A 215 -2.73 -12.24 -7.37
CA ARG A 215 -3.69 -12.30 -8.49
C ARG A 215 -3.12 -11.73 -9.79
N SER A 216 -2.28 -10.68 -9.72
CA SER A 216 -1.65 -10.09 -10.92
C SER A 216 -0.69 -11.06 -11.63
N TYR A 217 -0.15 -12.05 -10.90
CA TYR A 217 0.61 -13.18 -11.45
C TYR A 217 -0.24 -14.40 -11.82
N GLY A 218 -1.57 -14.27 -11.77
CA GLY A 218 -2.51 -15.33 -12.13
C GLY A 218 -2.68 -16.43 -11.09
N ALA A 219 -2.32 -16.18 -9.82
CA ALA A 219 -2.47 -17.14 -8.74
C ALA A 219 -3.95 -17.39 -8.39
N GLN A 220 -4.26 -18.63 -8.00
CA GLN A 220 -5.52 -19.02 -7.41
C GLN A 220 -5.39 -18.99 -5.89
N LEU A 221 -6.10 -18.06 -5.24
CA LEU A 221 -6.05 -17.93 -3.79
C LEU A 221 -6.97 -18.95 -3.12
N ALA A 222 -6.46 -19.62 -2.09
CA ALA A 222 -7.23 -20.49 -1.21
C ALA A 222 -7.15 -19.95 0.22
N ALA A 223 -8.31 -19.76 0.83
CA ALA A 223 -8.46 -19.13 2.13
C ALA A 223 -8.18 -20.08 3.29
N VAL A 224 -7.47 -19.59 4.29
CA VAL A 224 -7.26 -20.24 5.60
C VAL A 224 -7.77 -19.28 6.68
N ASP A 225 -8.82 -19.66 7.39
CA ASP A 225 -9.39 -18.80 8.42
C ASP A 225 -8.41 -18.62 9.59
N ILE A 226 -8.16 -17.34 9.96
CA ILE A 226 -7.39 -17.00 11.15
C ILE A 226 -8.35 -16.55 12.27
N HIS A 227 -8.16 -17.08 13.47
CA HIS A 227 -8.94 -16.83 14.67
C HIS A 227 -8.09 -16.13 15.74
N PRO A 228 -8.69 -15.57 16.81
CA PRO A 228 -7.93 -14.95 17.91
C PRO A 228 -6.87 -15.84 18.56
N HIS A 229 -7.06 -17.15 18.48
CA HIS A 229 -6.14 -18.19 18.99
C HIS A 229 -5.27 -18.85 17.91
N GLY A 230 -5.29 -18.32 16.68
CA GLY A 230 -4.49 -18.80 15.54
C GLY A 230 -5.31 -19.61 14.52
N TYR A 231 -4.71 -20.65 13.95
CA TYR A 231 -5.26 -21.46 12.86
C TYR A 231 -5.82 -22.80 13.35
N ASP A 232 -6.77 -23.33 12.60
CA ASP A 232 -7.04 -24.78 12.59
C ASP A 232 -5.94 -25.48 11.78
N LEU A 233 -4.99 -26.08 12.50
CA LEU A 233 -3.82 -26.72 11.90
C LEU A 233 -4.16 -27.96 11.09
N GLU A 234 -5.28 -28.65 11.38
CA GLU A 234 -5.77 -29.79 10.58
C GLU A 234 -6.30 -29.29 9.24
N GLN A 235 -7.04 -28.16 9.23
CA GLN A 235 -7.46 -27.50 8.00
C GLN A 235 -6.25 -27.06 7.16
N VAL A 236 -5.22 -26.47 7.79
CA VAL A 236 -3.99 -26.08 7.09
C VAL A 236 -3.31 -27.27 6.43
N ALA A 237 -3.10 -28.37 7.17
CA ALA A 237 -2.48 -29.59 6.66
C ALA A 237 -3.28 -30.19 5.49
N ARG A 238 -4.61 -30.26 5.62
CA ARG A 238 -5.51 -30.72 4.56
C ARG A 238 -5.38 -29.87 3.30
N LEU A 239 -5.44 -28.53 3.43
CA LEU A 239 -5.31 -27.62 2.28
C LEU A 239 -3.93 -27.71 1.62
N MET A 240 -2.84 -27.81 2.39
CA MET A 240 -1.49 -28.03 1.84
C MET A 240 -1.41 -29.32 1.04
N LYS A 241 -1.99 -30.41 1.55
CA LYS A 241 -2.02 -31.71 0.87
C LYS A 241 -2.87 -31.71 -0.42
N GLU A 242 -4.07 -31.15 -0.37
CA GLU A 242 -5.03 -31.16 -1.48
C GLU A 242 -4.70 -30.16 -2.57
N ARG A 243 -4.36 -28.93 -2.19
CA ARG A 243 -4.11 -27.82 -3.12
C ARG A 243 -2.69 -27.75 -3.62
N LYS A 244 -1.74 -28.37 -2.91
CA LYS A 244 -0.30 -28.33 -3.19
C LYS A 244 0.18 -26.90 -3.53
N PRO A 245 -0.07 -25.92 -2.62
CA PRO A 245 0.22 -24.53 -2.90
C PRO A 245 1.70 -24.29 -3.08
N ARG A 246 2.06 -23.26 -3.86
CA ARG A 246 3.45 -22.83 -4.00
C ARG A 246 3.98 -22.26 -2.71
N PHE A 247 3.12 -21.49 -2.01
CA PHE A 247 3.41 -20.99 -0.68
C PHE A 247 2.13 -20.68 0.08
N PHE A 248 2.27 -20.52 1.39
CA PHE A 248 1.27 -19.96 2.27
C PHE A 248 1.75 -18.57 2.74
N TYR A 249 1.05 -17.51 2.31
CA TYR A 249 1.25 -16.15 2.79
C TYR A 249 0.47 -15.94 4.07
N LEU A 250 1.17 -15.55 5.14
CA LEU A 250 0.59 -15.33 6.45
C LEU A 250 1.24 -14.15 7.17
N ASN A 251 0.46 -13.53 8.06
CA ASN A 251 0.87 -12.38 8.88
C ASN A 251 0.67 -12.70 10.36
N PRO A 252 1.55 -13.54 10.98
CA PRO A 252 1.27 -14.16 12.28
C PRO A 252 1.52 -13.26 13.48
N THR A 253 2.01 -12.02 13.27
CA THR A 253 2.38 -11.06 14.33
C THR A 253 1.56 -9.79 14.19
N PHE A 254 0.66 -9.50 15.16
CA PHE A 254 -0.23 -8.34 15.12
C PHE A 254 -0.92 -8.20 13.76
N HIS A 255 -1.52 -9.29 13.35
CA HIS A 255 -2.06 -9.55 12.03
C HIS A 255 -2.83 -8.37 11.42
N ASN A 256 -2.60 -8.07 10.16
CA ASN A 256 -3.38 -7.09 9.40
C ASN A 256 -4.45 -7.80 8.56
N PRO A 257 -5.77 -7.67 8.89
CA PRO A 257 -6.35 -6.55 9.65
C PRO A 257 -6.68 -6.82 11.13
N THR A 258 -6.59 -8.05 11.65
CA THR A 258 -7.27 -8.46 12.88
C THR A 258 -6.57 -8.08 14.18
N GLY A 259 -5.27 -7.82 14.15
CA GLY A 259 -4.46 -7.62 15.35
C GLY A 259 -4.12 -8.92 16.11
N TYR A 260 -4.50 -10.09 15.59
CA TYR A 260 -4.21 -11.37 16.23
C TYR A 260 -2.71 -11.70 16.21
N THR A 261 -2.29 -12.53 17.14
CA THR A 261 -0.90 -13.01 17.20
C THR A 261 -0.89 -14.52 17.40
N VAL A 262 -0.27 -15.23 16.49
CA VAL A 262 -0.14 -16.69 16.52
C VAL A 262 0.87 -17.09 17.59
N SER A 263 0.53 -18.07 18.42
CA SER A 263 1.37 -18.57 19.51
C SER A 263 2.65 -19.24 19.01
N ALA A 264 3.69 -19.28 19.86
CA ALA A 264 4.96 -19.93 19.56
C ALA A 264 4.78 -21.41 19.18
N GLU A 265 3.90 -22.11 19.86
CA GLU A 265 3.57 -23.53 19.60
C GLU A 265 3.00 -23.72 18.19
N GLN A 266 2.00 -22.92 17.83
CA GLN A 266 1.41 -23.01 16.49
C GLN A 266 2.41 -22.59 15.40
N ARG A 267 3.26 -21.60 15.65
CA ARG A 267 4.33 -21.20 14.71
C ARG A 267 5.26 -22.38 14.42
N LYS A 268 5.71 -23.09 15.45
CA LYS A 268 6.53 -24.29 15.30
C LYS A 268 5.81 -25.33 14.46
N ARG A 269 4.55 -25.64 14.78
CA ARG A 269 3.77 -26.64 14.04
C ARG A 269 3.51 -26.25 12.59
N LEU A 270 3.30 -24.96 12.29
CA LEU A 270 3.17 -24.47 10.91
C LEU A 270 4.45 -24.73 10.10
N VAL A 271 5.63 -24.51 10.69
CA VAL A 271 6.92 -24.78 10.02
C VAL A 271 7.09 -26.29 9.77
N GLU A 272 6.74 -27.14 10.72
CA GLU A 272 6.75 -28.60 10.54
C GLU A 272 5.82 -29.02 9.38
N LEU A 273 4.59 -28.49 9.34
CA LEU A 273 3.65 -28.77 8.26
C LEU A 273 4.17 -28.27 6.90
N ALA A 274 4.85 -27.14 6.88
CA ALA A 274 5.47 -26.61 5.67
C ALA A 274 6.53 -27.57 5.11
N ALA A 275 7.38 -28.13 5.97
CA ALA A 275 8.39 -29.15 5.60
C ALA A 275 7.72 -30.46 5.15
N GLU A 276 6.74 -30.98 5.92
CA GLU A 276 5.98 -32.20 5.59
C GLU A 276 5.33 -32.13 4.22
N HIS A 277 4.75 -30.96 3.86
CA HIS A 277 4.00 -30.76 2.62
C HIS A 277 4.79 -30.04 1.52
N ARG A 278 6.07 -29.69 1.75
CA ARG A 278 6.94 -28.93 0.82
C ARG A 278 6.30 -27.62 0.35
N CYS A 279 5.64 -26.93 1.26
CA CYS A 279 4.98 -25.65 1.04
C CYS A 279 5.81 -24.53 1.69
N LEU A 280 6.29 -23.55 0.92
CA LEU A 280 7.00 -22.41 1.49
C LEU A 280 6.03 -21.55 2.32
N LEU A 281 6.44 -21.09 3.51
CA LEU A 281 5.74 -20.06 4.27
C LEU A 281 6.32 -18.70 3.90
N VAL A 282 5.47 -17.75 3.55
CA VAL A 282 5.83 -16.35 3.33
C VAL A 282 5.30 -15.56 4.51
N GLU A 283 6.16 -15.31 5.49
CA GLU A 283 5.82 -14.59 6.72
C GLU A 283 6.01 -13.09 6.51
N ASP A 284 4.91 -12.32 6.54
CA ASP A 284 4.94 -10.84 6.46
C ASP A 284 4.82 -10.24 7.85
N ASP A 285 5.90 -9.61 8.33
CA ASP A 285 6.01 -9.03 9.66
C ASP A 285 6.22 -7.51 9.59
N ALA A 286 5.09 -6.80 9.53
CA ALA A 286 5.08 -5.35 9.38
C ALA A 286 5.05 -4.60 10.73
N PHE A 287 4.69 -5.27 11.83
CA PHE A 287 4.37 -4.61 13.09
C PHE A 287 5.12 -5.14 14.31
N HIS A 288 6.12 -5.97 14.15
CA HIS A 288 6.81 -6.69 15.22
C HIS A 288 7.19 -5.81 16.43
N ASP A 289 7.76 -4.63 16.18
CA ASP A 289 8.20 -3.72 17.24
C ASP A 289 7.06 -2.91 17.86
N ILE A 290 5.83 -3.05 17.38
CA ILE A 290 4.65 -2.31 17.88
C ILE A 290 3.83 -3.21 18.80
N TYR A 291 4.40 -3.55 19.93
CA TYR A 291 3.71 -4.29 21.01
C TYR A 291 3.42 -3.38 22.20
N PHE A 292 2.38 -3.69 23.01
CA PHE A 292 1.94 -2.83 24.10
C PHE A 292 2.44 -3.28 25.48
N LYS A 293 2.49 -4.57 25.73
CA LYS A 293 2.92 -5.10 27.04
C LYS A 293 4.15 -5.99 26.94
N GLN A 294 4.11 -6.96 26.05
CA GLN A 294 5.17 -7.95 25.87
C GLN A 294 5.51 -8.10 24.39
N PRO A 295 6.78 -8.34 24.03
CA PRO A 295 7.15 -8.64 22.66
C PRO A 295 6.41 -9.90 22.16
N PRO A 296 6.15 -9.99 20.86
CA PRO A 296 5.52 -11.16 20.27
C PRO A 296 6.46 -12.38 20.31
N PRO A 297 5.92 -13.60 20.08
CA PRO A 297 6.76 -14.77 19.89
C PRO A 297 7.77 -14.58 18.74
N PRO A 298 8.92 -15.29 18.77
CA PRO A 298 9.86 -15.27 17.65
C PRO A 298 9.18 -15.57 16.31
N PRO A 299 9.64 -14.98 15.19
CA PRO A 299 9.11 -15.27 13.85
C PRO A 299 9.18 -16.75 13.50
N LEU A 300 8.35 -17.20 12.53
CA LEU A 300 8.40 -18.59 12.02
C LEU A 300 9.80 -19.00 11.56
N PHE A 301 10.54 -18.05 10.97
CA PHE A 301 11.91 -18.25 10.54
C PHE A 301 12.84 -18.76 11.67
N ALA A 302 12.56 -18.42 12.94
CA ALA A 302 13.33 -18.89 14.09
C ALA A 302 13.20 -20.41 14.33
N TYR A 303 12.13 -21.01 13.84
CA TYR A 303 11.85 -22.45 13.96
C TYR A 303 12.22 -23.24 12.70
N ASP A 304 12.60 -22.54 11.61
CA ASP A 304 12.90 -23.15 10.32
C ASP A 304 14.36 -23.60 10.24
N THR A 305 14.57 -24.90 10.13
CA THR A 305 15.90 -25.53 9.93
C THR A 305 16.12 -26.05 8.51
N GLU A 306 15.05 -26.13 7.70
CA GLU A 306 15.07 -26.79 6.40
C GLU A 306 14.88 -25.82 5.21
N GLY A 307 14.61 -24.53 5.47
CA GLY A 307 14.50 -23.52 4.43
C GLY A 307 13.08 -23.35 3.83
N TYR A 308 12.06 -23.66 4.62
CA TYR A 308 10.66 -23.50 4.23
C TYR A 308 10.03 -22.19 4.67
N VAL A 309 10.81 -21.21 5.17
CA VAL A 309 10.31 -19.88 5.54
C VAL A 309 11.05 -18.79 4.78
N ALA A 310 10.31 -17.91 4.11
CA ALA A 310 10.76 -16.61 3.65
C ALA A 310 10.15 -15.55 4.57
N TYR A 311 10.98 -14.86 5.35
CA TYR A 311 10.57 -13.88 6.34
C TYR A 311 10.76 -12.46 5.82
N ILE A 312 9.69 -11.67 5.77
CA ILE A 312 9.68 -10.27 5.35
C ILE A 312 9.57 -9.38 6.57
N ARG A 313 10.65 -8.67 6.90
CA ARG A 313 10.69 -7.70 7.98
C ARG A 313 10.54 -6.29 7.43
N SER A 314 9.40 -5.66 7.66
CA SER A 314 9.16 -4.28 7.20
C SER A 314 9.40 -3.27 8.31
N PHE A 315 10.07 -2.17 7.97
CA PHE A 315 10.32 -1.04 8.87
C PHE A 315 9.56 0.23 8.46
N SER A 316 8.84 0.17 7.34
CA SER A 316 8.16 1.33 6.74
C SER A 316 7.02 1.89 7.59
N LYS A 317 6.50 1.13 8.57
CA LYS A 317 5.29 1.53 9.30
C LYS A 317 5.57 2.41 10.52
N TYR A 318 6.78 2.41 11.07
CA TYR A 318 7.05 3.03 12.37
C TYR A 318 8.42 3.72 12.50
N ILE A 319 9.29 3.65 11.47
CA ILE A 319 10.58 4.35 11.49
C ILE A 319 10.52 5.58 10.59
N ALA A 320 10.50 5.36 9.30
CA ALA A 320 10.44 6.42 8.29
C ALA A 320 9.83 5.83 7.01
N PRO A 321 8.51 5.96 6.80
CA PRO A 321 7.83 5.42 5.62
C PRO A 321 8.49 5.78 4.30
N GLY A 322 9.04 7.01 4.21
CA GLY A 322 9.70 7.54 3.02
C GLY A 322 11.04 6.87 2.68
N LEU A 323 11.71 6.21 3.63
CA LEU A 323 12.97 5.50 3.35
C LEU A 323 12.75 4.20 2.58
N ARG A 324 11.54 3.61 2.66
CA ARG A 324 11.19 2.41 1.90
C ARG A 324 12.15 1.24 2.12
N ILE A 325 12.41 0.86 3.37
CA ILE A 325 13.30 -0.26 3.73
C ILE A 325 12.50 -1.43 4.29
N ALA A 326 12.77 -2.62 3.74
CA ALA A 326 12.41 -3.91 4.32
C ALA A 326 13.55 -4.90 4.07
N ALA A 327 13.66 -5.91 4.91
CA ALA A 327 14.58 -7.02 4.74
C ALA A 327 13.80 -8.32 4.49
N VAL A 328 14.28 -9.12 3.55
CA VAL A 328 13.80 -10.49 3.34
C VAL A 328 14.88 -11.44 3.79
N ALA A 329 14.55 -12.31 4.72
CA ALA A 329 15.42 -13.44 5.11
C ALA A 329 14.90 -14.72 4.45
N ALA A 330 15.75 -15.41 3.73
CA ALA A 330 15.42 -16.70 3.12
C ALA A 330 16.68 -17.54 2.92
N ARG A 331 16.56 -18.85 2.99
CA ARG A 331 17.66 -19.78 2.72
C ARG A 331 17.77 -20.09 1.21
N SER A 332 18.95 -20.65 0.83
CA SER A 332 19.11 -21.19 -0.54
C SER A 332 18.09 -22.33 -0.80
N PRO A 333 17.48 -22.44 -2.00
CA PRO A 333 17.73 -21.63 -3.19
C PRO A 333 16.86 -20.35 -3.30
N VAL A 334 15.95 -20.10 -2.36
CA VAL A 334 14.97 -18.99 -2.44
C VAL A 334 15.68 -17.64 -2.53
N ILE A 335 16.68 -17.39 -1.68
CA ILE A 335 17.42 -16.11 -1.68
C ILE A 335 18.12 -15.84 -3.02
N GLY A 336 18.73 -16.86 -3.63
CA GLY A 336 19.41 -16.74 -4.93
C GLY A 336 18.45 -16.39 -6.06
N ASN A 337 17.25 -16.98 -6.04
CA ASN A 337 16.20 -16.68 -7.01
C ASN A 337 15.66 -15.25 -6.83
N LEU A 338 15.49 -14.79 -5.60
CA LEU A 338 15.08 -13.42 -5.30
C LEU A 338 16.12 -12.37 -5.74
N LEU A 339 17.41 -12.67 -5.56
CA LEU A 339 18.50 -11.82 -6.06
C LEU A 339 18.43 -11.65 -7.58
N THR A 340 18.24 -12.76 -8.30
CA THR A 340 18.06 -12.72 -9.75
C THR A 340 16.85 -11.90 -10.15
N ALA A 341 15.70 -12.10 -9.51
CA ALA A 341 14.48 -11.34 -9.78
C ALA A 341 14.66 -9.84 -9.50
N LYS A 342 15.36 -9.49 -8.41
CA LYS A 342 15.63 -8.09 -8.04
C LYS A 342 16.60 -7.41 -8.99
N SER A 343 17.64 -8.10 -9.47
CA SER A 343 18.57 -7.54 -10.47
C SER A 343 17.86 -7.13 -11.75
N LEU A 344 16.80 -7.86 -12.12
CA LEU A 344 15.96 -7.57 -13.29
C LEU A 344 14.88 -6.50 -13.00
N ALA A 345 14.58 -6.21 -11.73
CA ALA A 345 13.52 -5.28 -11.35
C ALA A 345 14.03 -3.85 -11.18
N ASP A 346 15.07 -3.65 -10.36
CA ASP A 346 15.54 -2.31 -10.00
C ASP A 346 17.07 -2.20 -9.83
N ASN A 347 17.79 -3.26 -10.03
CA ASN A 347 19.25 -3.34 -9.86
C ASN A 347 19.77 -2.89 -8.47
N GLY A 348 18.91 -2.86 -7.45
CA GLY A 348 19.25 -2.58 -6.06
C GLY A 348 18.47 -1.40 -5.45
N THR A 349 18.22 -1.50 -4.16
CA THR A 349 17.59 -0.43 -3.37
C THR A 349 18.56 0.76 -3.23
N PRO A 350 18.11 2.04 -3.31
CA PRO A 350 18.98 3.21 -3.24
C PRO A 350 19.93 3.19 -2.03
N LEU A 351 21.22 3.38 -2.26
CA LEU A 351 22.25 3.28 -1.21
C LEU A 351 22.08 4.34 -0.12
N LEU A 352 21.73 5.57 -0.50
CA LEU A 352 21.53 6.66 0.45
C LEU A 352 20.47 6.32 1.50
N THR A 353 19.32 5.79 1.10
CA THR A 353 18.25 5.42 2.04
C THR A 353 18.65 4.28 2.96
N GLN A 354 19.47 3.33 2.49
CA GLN A 354 20.03 2.26 3.29
C GLN A 354 21.02 2.79 4.34
N LYS A 355 21.90 3.72 3.96
CA LYS A 355 22.86 4.36 4.90
C LYS A 355 22.15 5.21 5.95
N ILE A 356 21.15 6.01 5.56
CA ILE A 356 20.33 6.76 6.52
C ILE A 356 19.63 5.81 7.49
N PHE A 357 19.04 4.73 6.97
CA PHE A 357 18.37 3.74 7.81
C PHE A 357 19.33 3.06 8.79
N LEU A 358 20.51 2.64 8.33
CA LEU A 358 21.56 2.04 9.15
C LEU A 358 21.93 2.94 10.34
N LEU A 359 22.24 4.22 10.07
CA LEU A 359 22.62 5.19 11.10
C LEU A 359 21.49 5.51 12.07
N LEU A 360 20.25 5.59 11.58
CA LEU A 360 19.07 5.92 12.39
C LEU A 360 18.61 4.73 13.25
N PHE A 361 18.36 3.57 12.62
CA PHE A 361 17.68 2.44 13.26
C PHE A 361 18.47 1.87 14.44
N PHE A 362 19.78 1.72 14.28
CA PHE A 362 20.66 1.15 15.31
C PHE A 362 21.13 2.17 16.36
N SER A 363 20.61 3.41 16.33
CA SER A 363 20.95 4.42 17.33
C SER A 363 20.11 4.25 18.61
N ASP A 364 20.71 4.50 19.79
CA ASP A 364 20.01 4.56 21.08
C ASP A 364 18.82 5.52 21.05
N ARG A 365 18.93 6.58 20.24
CA ARG A 365 17.87 7.56 20.08
C ARG A 365 16.63 6.95 19.44
N MET A 366 16.81 6.08 18.43
CA MET A 366 15.71 5.39 17.78
C MET A 366 15.08 4.35 18.71
N GLN A 367 15.87 3.60 19.47
CA GLN A 367 15.35 2.62 20.43
C GLN A 367 14.48 3.29 21.51
N ARG A 368 14.94 4.42 22.08
CA ARG A 368 14.15 5.24 23.00
C ARG A 368 12.89 5.85 22.35
N HIS A 369 12.96 6.15 21.06
CA HIS A 369 11.79 6.63 20.32
C HIS A 369 10.74 5.52 20.15
N LEU A 370 11.15 4.29 19.88
CA LEU A 370 10.23 3.14 19.77
C LEU A 370 9.49 2.87 21.09
N GLU A 371 10.13 3.01 22.22
CA GLU A 371 9.46 2.90 23.53
C GLU A 371 8.35 3.93 23.69
N LYS A 372 8.64 5.20 23.40
CA LYS A 372 7.63 6.28 23.45
C LYS A 372 6.50 6.05 22.44
N LEU A 373 6.82 5.56 21.26
CA LEU A 373 5.85 5.27 20.22
C LEU A 373 4.87 4.16 20.65
N ARG A 374 5.36 3.09 21.28
CA ARG A 374 4.51 2.01 21.85
C ARG A 374 3.52 2.55 22.85
N ILE A 375 3.96 3.44 23.76
CA ILE A 375 3.09 4.09 24.74
C ILE A 375 2.03 4.94 24.05
N ALA A 376 2.42 5.80 23.11
CA ALA A 376 1.49 6.67 22.38
C ALA A 376 0.44 5.86 21.59
N LEU A 377 0.84 4.80 20.90
CA LEU A 377 -0.08 3.94 20.17
C LEU A 377 -1.01 3.15 21.09
N HIS A 378 -0.53 2.69 22.24
CA HIS A 378 -1.36 2.03 23.25
C HIS A 378 -2.43 2.98 23.80
N VAL A 379 -2.07 4.24 24.08
CA VAL A 379 -3.04 5.28 24.50
C VAL A 379 -4.08 5.51 23.39
N ARG A 380 -3.67 5.66 22.15
CA ARG A 380 -4.60 5.86 21.00
C ARG A 380 -5.53 4.67 20.79
N MET A 381 -5.02 3.45 20.91
CA MET A 381 -5.86 2.24 20.86
C MET A 381 -6.92 2.27 21.96
N ASN A 382 -6.53 2.55 23.23
CA ASN A 382 -7.48 2.62 24.35
C ASN A 382 -8.53 3.72 24.15
N ILE A 383 -8.16 4.89 23.64
CA ILE A 383 -9.08 5.97 23.28
C ILE A 383 -10.10 5.50 22.23
N MET A 384 -9.66 4.81 21.19
CA MET A 384 -10.56 4.29 20.16
C MET A 384 -11.49 3.22 20.74
N GLU A 385 -10.98 2.27 21.52
CA GLU A 385 -11.80 1.25 22.20
C GLU A 385 -12.84 1.86 23.14
N GLU A 386 -12.45 2.84 23.95
CA GLU A 386 -13.37 3.57 24.85
C GLU A 386 -14.49 4.25 24.05
N ALA A 387 -14.13 4.94 22.96
CA ALA A 387 -15.10 5.62 22.11
C ALA A 387 -16.04 4.66 21.36
N LEU A 388 -15.57 3.47 20.97
CA LEU A 388 -16.37 2.40 20.35
C LEU A 388 -17.25 1.64 21.35
N SER A 389 -16.99 1.78 22.65
CA SER A 389 -17.75 1.08 23.68
C SER A 389 -19.20 1.55 23.70
N GLY A 390 -20.13 0.60 23.78
CA GLY A 390 -21.57 0.92 23.91
C GLY A 390 -22.32 1.27 22.63
N ILE A 391 -21.69 1.19 21.45
CA ILE A 391 -22.34 1.48 20.16
C ILE A 391 -22.68 0.22 19.33
N GLY A 392 -22.74 -0.96 19.98
CA GLY A 392 -23.16 -2.20 19.34
C GLY A 392 -22.10 -2.87 18.44
N LEU A 393 -20.84 -2.48 18.58
CA LEU A 393 -19.71 -3.05 17.86
C LEU A 393 -18.96 -4.08 18.73
N SER A 394 -18.33 -5.04 18.10
CA SER A 394 -17.49 -6.04 18.79
C SER A 394 -16.15 -6.23 18.07
N TRP A 395 -15.11 -6.44 18.87
CA TRP A 395 -13.74 -6.68 18.40
C TRP A 395 -12.95 -7.50 19.41
N THR A 396 -11.84 -8.07 18.97
CA THR A 396 -10.84 -8.65 19.87
C THR A 396 -9.76 -7.61 20.13
N LYS A 397 -9.44 -7.36 21.40
CA LYS A 397 -8.41 -6.40 21.79
C LYS A 397 -7.03 -6.87 21.32
N PRO A 398 -6.32 -6.10 20.45
CA PRO A 398 -5.00 -6.48 20.00
C PRO A 398 -3.93 -6.25 21.07
N ALA A 399 -2.88 -7.08 21.07
CA ALA A 399 -1.72 -6.92 21.93
C ALA A 399 -0.65 -5.97 21.35
N GLY A 400 -0.86 -5.49 20.11
CA GLY A 400 0.03 -4.61 19.36
C GLY A 400 -0.53 -4.28 17.98
N GLY A 401 0.31 -3.74 17.11
CA GLY A 401 -0.08 -3.35 15.75
C GLY A 401 -0.74 -1.98 15.68
N LEU A 402 -1.52 -1.73 14.63
CA LEU A 402 -2.07 -0.40 14.31
C LEU A 402 -3.59 -0.39 14.10
N ASN A 403 -4.26 -1.55 14.18
CA ASN A 403 -5.63 -1.72 13.71
C ASN A 403 -6.53 -2.41 14.73
N LEU A 404 -7.82 -2.07 14.69
CA LEU A 404 -8.92 -2.86 15.25
C LEU A 404 -9.71 -3.49 14.11
N TRP A 405 -10.06 -4.78 14.27
CA TRP A 405 -10.95 -5.52 13.38
C TRP A 405 -12.32 -5.63 14.03
N VAL A 406 -13.26 -4.87 13.50
CA VAL A 406 -14.54 -4.60 14.16
C VAL A 406 -15.67 -5.27 13.39
N LYS A 407 -16.52 -6.02 14.11
CA LYS A 407 -17.76 -6.55 13.57
C LYS A 407 -18.86 -5.49 13.72
N LEU A 408 -19.60 -5.26 12.65
CA LEU A 408 -20.74 -4.34 12.58
C LEU A 408 -22.00 -5.01 13.17
N PRO A 409 -23.01 -4.23 13.57
CA PRO A 409 -24.32 -4.73 13.94
C PRO A 409 -24.97 -5.48 12.79
N ASP A 410 -25.86 -6.41 13.12
CA ASP A 410 -26.60 -7.18 12.10
C ASP A 410 -27.40 -6.25 11.18
N GLY A 411 -27.37 -6.55 9.89
CA GLY A 411 -28.03 -5.74 8.85
C GLY A 411 -27.23 -4.57 8.30
N VAL A 412 -26.17 -4.12 8.97
CA VAL A 412 -25.32 -3.03 8.48
C VAL A 412 -24.23 -3.57 7.55
N LYS A 413 -24.14 -3.00 6.34
CA LYS A 413 -23.17 -3.36 5.32
C LYS A 413 -21.98 -2.40 5.30
N ALA A 414 -20.75 -2.93 5.33
CA ALA A 414 -19.53 -2.13 5.38
C ALA A 414 -19.37 -1.20 4.17
N GLY A 415 -19.78 -1.65 2.97
CA GLY A 415 -19.74 -0.84 1.76
C GLY A 415 -20.67 0.37 1.82
N ALA A 416 -21.93 0.19 2.27
CA ALA A 416 -22.90 1.27 2.44
C ALA A 416 -22.45 2.27 3.53
N LEU A 417 -21.91 1.75 4.63
CA LEU A 417 -21.37 2.57 5.71
C LEU A 417 -20.16 3.41 5.24
N LEU A 418 -19.27 2.85 4.41
CA LEU A 418 -18.13 3.58 3.85
C LEU A 418 -18.58 4.70 2.92
N ALA A 419 -19.56 4.46 2.04
CA ALA A 419 -20.07 5.48 1.12
C ALA A 419 -20.60 6.70 1.89
N LYS A 420 -21.44 6.48 2.91
CA LYS A 420 -21.92 7.55 3.80
C LYS A 420 -20.81 8.19 4.63
N GLY A 421 -19.79 7.39 5.02
CA GLY A 421 -18.61 7.89 5.74
C GLY A 421 -17.83 8.90 4.91
N ILE A 422 -17.55 8.60 3.65
CA ILE A 422 -16.82 9.49 2.73
C ILE A 422 -17.55 10.83 2.56
N GLU A 423 -18.86 10.83 2.42
CA GLU A 423 -19.69 12.04 2.35
C GLU A 423 -19.53 12.94 3.59
N GLN A 424 -19.24 12.35 4.75
CA GLN A 424 -19.02 13.04 6.01
C GLN A 424 -17.54 13.10 6.44
N SER A 425 -16.62 12.97 5.49
CA SER A 425 -15.17 13.06 5.71
C SER A 425 -14.60 11.99 6.65
N LEU A 426 -15.13 10.75 6.61
CA LEU A 426 -14.65 9.60 7.34
C LEU A 426 -14.30 8.45 6.39
N THR A 427 -13.13 7.80 6.56
CA THR A 427 -12.79 6.55 5.85
C THR A 427 -12.32 5.46 6.81
N PHE A 428 -12.55 4.22 6.41
CA PHE A 428 -12.04 2.99 7.01
C PHE A 428 -11.88 1.93 5.91
N VAL A 429 -11.37 0.75 6.24
CA VAL A 429 -11.27 -0.34 5.26
C VAL A 429 -12.42 -1.33 5.47
N PRO A 430 -13.32 -1.51 4.47
CA PRO A 430 -14.35 -2.54 4.53
C PRO A 430 -13.72 -3.94 4.49
N GLY A 431 -14.34 -4.88 5.19
CA GLY A 431 -13.82 -6.24 5.34
C GLY A 431 -13.70 -7.00 4.02
N THR A 432 -14.55 -6.70 3.05
CA THR A 432 -14.50 -7.29 1.70
C THR A 432 -13.16 -7.11 1.00
N ILE A 433 -12.44 -6.01 1.27
CA ILE A 433 -11.08 -5.77 0.73
C ILE A 433 -10.03 -6.69 1.38
N CYS A 434 -10.28 -7.12 2.60
CA CYS A 434 -9.39 -8.00 3.35
C CYS A 434 -9.75 -9.48 3.21
N ASP A 435 -10.80 -9.82 2.49
CA ASP A 435 -11.30 -11.19 2.35
C ASP A 435 -11.05 -11.73 0.94
N PRO A 436 -10.30 -12.82 0.76
CA PRO A 436 -10.09 -13.44 -0.54
C PRO A 436 -11.40 -13.87 -1.23
N LEU A 437 -12.47 -14.08 -0.48
CA LEU A 437 -13.82 -14.45 -0.96
C LEU A 437 -14.77 -13.23 -1.07
N ALA A 438 -14.35 -12.06 -0.57
CA ALA A 438 -15.15 -10.83 -0.54
C ALA A 438 -16.49 -10.95 0.21
N GLU A 439 -16.59 -11.82 1.22
CA GLU A 439 -17.82 -12.10 1.98
C GLU A 439 -17.93 -11.28 3.29
N PHE A 440 -16.81 -10.75 3.85
CA PHE A 440 -16.82 -9.99 5.11
C PHE A 440 -17.39 -8.56 4.95
N ASP A 441 -18.64 -8.46 4.52
CA ASP A 441 -19.35 -7.18 4.42
C ASP A 441 -19.94 -6.69 5.76
N ASP A 442 -19.85 -7.53 6.80
CA ASP A 442 -20.22 -7.24 8.19
C ASP A 442 -19.05 -6.76 9.06
N ARG A 443 -17.89 -6.47 8.46
CA ARG A 443 -16.66 -6.13 9.19
C ARG A 443 -15.95 -4.94 8.60
N ILE A 444 -15.22 -4.22 9.47
CA ILE A 444 -14.40 -3.07 9.08
C ILE A 444 -13.06 -3.11 9.82
N ARG A 445 -12.01 -2.60 9.17
CA ARG A 445 -10.73 -2.31 9.82
C ARG A 445 -10.64 -0.82 10.14
N LEU A 446 -10.45 -0.50 11.41
CA LEU A 446 -10.18 0.84 11.90
C LEU A 446 -8.72 0.96 12.33
N SER A 447 -7.98 1.93 11.79
CA SER A 447 -6.63 2.23 12.25
C SER A 447 -6.65 3.39 13.24
N TYR A 448 -5.99 3.21 14.39
CA TYR A 448 -5.85 4.22 15.45
C TYR A 448 -4.51 4.97 15.38
N SER A 449 -3.69 4.69 14.38
CA SER A 449 -2.30 5.16 14.36
C SER A 449 -2.07 6.48 13.65
N TYR A 450 -2.95 6.84 12.70
CA TYR A 450 -2.79 8.04 11.85
C TYR A 450 -3.50 9.27 12.42
N ALA A 451 -4.72 9.10 12.91
CA ALA A 451 -5.50 10.16 13.51
C ALA A 451 -4.99 10.50 14.94
N ASN A 452 -5.02 11.79 15.30
CA ASN A 452 -4.72 12.20 16.67
C ASN A 452 -5.87 11.87 17.63
N GLU A 453 -5.64 12.08 18.94
CA GLU A 453 -6.56 11.67 20.00
C GLU A 453 -7.95 12.32 19.89
N ASN A 454 -8.03 13.60 19.47
CA ASN A 454 -9.30 14.30 19.25
C ASN A 454 -10.02 13.75 18.02
N GLN A 455 -9.30 13.56 16.91
CA GLN A 455 -9.86 12.98 15.69
C GLN A 455 -10.36 11.55 15.91
N LEU A 456 -9.71 10.76 16.77
CA LEU A 456 -10.20 9.42 17.14
C LEU A 456 -11.57 9.50 17.84
N ARG A 457 -11.73 10.38 18.85
CA ARG A 457 -13.00 10.55 19.56
C ARG A 457 -14.12 11.08 18.67
N GLU A 458 -13.84 12.11 17.87
CA GLU A 458 -14.81 12.74 16.99
C GLU A 458 -15.20 11.83 15.82
N GLY A 459 -14.24 11.19 15.16
CA GLY A 459 -14.50 10.27 14.07
C GLY A 459 -15.31 9.04 14.50
N VAL A 460 -15.08 8.51 15.71
CA VAL A 460 -15.90 7.41 16.25
C VAL A 460 -17.30 7.90 16.62
N ARG A 461 -17.49 9.13 17.13
CA ARG A 461 -18.83 9.69 17.34
C ARG A 461 -19.60 9.81 16.03
N LEU A 462 -18.91 10.25 14.97
CA LEU A 462 -19.48 10.32 13.61
C LEU A 462 -19.87 8.92 13.12
N LEU A 463 -18.98 7.93 13.26
CA LEU A 463 -19.26 6.53 12.92
C LEU A 463 -20.50 6.01 13.65
N ALA A 464 -20.65 6.30 14.94
CA ALA A 464 -21.83 5.94 15.73
C ALA A 464 -23.12 6.57 15.20
N GLY A 465 -23.06 7.84 14.74
CA GLY A 465 -24.18 8.52 14.11
C GLY A 465 -24.59 7.84 12.79
N LEU A 466 -23.61 7.49 11.96
CA LEU A 466 -23.83 6.78 10.69
C LEU A 466 -24.45 5.40 10.90
N LEU A 467 -23.98 4.64 11.89
CA LEU A 467 -24.53 3.33 12.24
C LEU A 467 -26.01 3.42 12.58
N ARG A 468 -26.40 4.39 13.46
CA ARG A 468 -27.81 4.62 13.79
C ARG A 468 -28.68 5.03 12.61
N SER A 469 -28.10 5.63 11.57
CA SER A 469 -28.85 6.01 10.35
C SER A 469 -29.01 4.88 9.35
N LEU A 470 -28.31 3.73 9.56
CA LEU A 470 -28.34 2.56 8.70
C LEU A 470 -29.02 1.35 9.35
N ALA A 471 -29.17 1.37 10.69
CA ALA A 471 -29.96 0.41 11.44
C ALA A 471 -31.45 0.74 11.36
#